data_0e49acf722016c8537f185e1d6fca75a
#
_entry.id   0e49acf722016c8537f185e1d6fca75a
#
_cell.length_a   1.000
_cell.length_b   1.000
_cell.length_c   1.000
_cell.angle_alpha   90.00
_cell.angle_beta   90.00
_cell.angle_gamma   90.00
#
_symmetry.space_group_name_H-M   'P 1'
#
loop_
_entity.id
_entity.type
_entity.pdbx_description
1 polymer ?
#
loop_
_entity_poly.entity_id
_entity_poly.type
_entity_poly.pdbx_seq_one_letter_code
_entity_poly.pdbx_strand_id
1 'polypeptide(L)'
;MNKFFLAVAAAACLAACAPKTQNHPEWTYNSVVYEVNIRQFSPEGTFQGVEKQLPRLKDLGVDVLWLMPMYEIGVVERKGTLGSYYAISDYKKVNPEFGTMEDFQSLLDAAHAQGFKVILDWVANQTAPDHIWVDGKPAEFYERDAEGNTIWEYDWTDTRSLNYENEEVSWAQDDAMRFWLEKGVDGFRCDAAGEMPAEFWYGILPKMNQDYPEIYLLAEAERENLSDPLVTFDCNYAWELHHLLNDLAQGKKTVQDLKDYVARDEQRFPKEAFRLAFTSNHDENSWAGTEFEREGIYADACAVLCATLPHTQLLVYTGQEIGLDRRLEFFEKDPITDWSPNAYTEFWKKLIQLKHSPVLAAGERGGDLVWWEVPVPETVVAFSRELKDNQVIVIANFGKEPYAPLFNIPDVTYTNCFTGEKVEAPYQLDLAPGEYVVLTR
;
A
#
# COMPACT_ATOMS: atom_id res chain seq x y z
N MET A 1 -47.24 27.39 -46.78
CA MET A 1 -47.37 26.44 -45.67
C MET A 1 -46.11 25.57 -45.65
N ASN A 2 -45.11 26.05 -44.92
CA ASN A 2 -43.82 25.35 -44.78
C ASN A 2 -43.83 24.45 -43.52
N LYS A 3 -43.68 23.14 -43.72
CA LYS A 3 -43.47 22.20 -42.62
C LYS A 3 -41.98 22.12 -42.34
N PHE A 4 -41.55 22.63 -41.19
CA PHE A 4 -40.21 22.36 -40.63
C PHE A 4 -40.23 20.99 -40.00
N PHE A 5 -39.39 20.07 -40.50
CA PHE A 5 -39.02 18.84 -39.82
C PHE A 5 -37.83 19.13 -38.89
N LEU A 6 -38.04 19.03 -37.60
CA LEU A 6 -36.97 18.99 -36.61
C LEU A 6 -36.36 17.58 -36.61
N ALA A 7 -35.15 17.46 -37.10
CA ALA A 7 -34.34 16.26 -36.93
C ALA A 7 -33.64 16.36 -35.59
N VAL A 8 -34.08 15.54 -34.61
CA VAL A 8 -33.38 15.31 -33.36
C VAL A 8 -32.24 14.33 -33.66
N ALA A 9 -31.02 14.85 -33.73
CA ALA A 9 -29.83 14.02 -33.82
C ALA A 9 -29.55 13.48 -32.39
N ALA A 10 -29.82 12.17 -32.19
CA ALA A 10 -29.32 11.45 -31.04
C ALA A 10 -27.81 11.27 -31.20
N ALA A 11 -27.03 12.10 -30.53
CA ALA A 11 -25.61 11.86 -30.35
C ALA A 11 -25.45 10.68 -29.39
N ALA A 12 -25.28 9.48 -29.93
CA ALA A 12 -24.74 8.35 -29.20
C ALA A 12 -23.31 8.69 -28.84
N CYS A 13 -23.06 8.97 -27.57
CA CYS A 13 -21.71 9.00 -27.02
C CYS A 13 -21.13 7.58 -27.11
N LEU A 14 -20.45 7.31 -28.20
CA LEU A 14 -19.42 6.28 -28.26
C LEU A 14 -18.27 6.83 -27.38
N ALA A 15 -18.25 6.50 -26.10
CA ALA A 15 -17.04 6.55 -25.34
C ALA A 15 -16.10 5.53 -26.00
N ALA A 16 -15.34 5.97 -27.00
CA ALA A 16 -14.20 5.23 -27.47
C ALA A 16 -13.28 5.10 -26.26
N CYS A 17 -12.97 3.90 -25.81
CA CYS A 17 -11.87 3.66 -24.87
C CYS A 17 -10.61 4.25 -25.51
N ALA A 18 -10.26 5.46 -25.10
CA ALA A 18 -8.95 5.99 -25.41
C ALA A 18 -7.93 5.08 -24.71
N PRO A 19 -6.84 4.69 -25.37
CA PRO A 19 -5.78 3.96 -24.68
C PRO A 19 -5.32 4.79 -23.48
N LYS A 20 -4.93 4.12 -22.39
CA LYS A 20 -4.36 4.77 -21.20
C LYS A 20 -3.25 5.70 -21.68
N THR A 21 -3.47 7.00 -21.61
CA THR A 21 -2.52 8.04 -22.07
C THR A 21 -1.63 8.51 -20.92
N GLN A 22 -1.93 8.08 -19.70
CA GLN A 22 -1.15 8.33 -18.49
C GLN A 22 -0.67 7.00 -17.94
N ASN A 23 0.54 7.00 -17.38
CA ASN A 23 1.14 5.79 -16.82
C ASN A 23 0.34 5.25 -15.64
N HIS A 24 -0.26 6.15 -14.84
CA HIS A 24 -1.09 5.82 -13.66
C HIS A 24 -2.41 6.58 -13.67
N PRO A 25 -3.46 6.10 -12.99
CA PRO A 25 -4.63 6.92 -12.70
C PRO A 25 -4.24 8.19 -11.95
N GLU A 26 -4.84 9.33 -12.31
CA GLU A 26 -4.45 10.65 -11.78
C GLU A 26 -4.52 10.71 -10.24
N TRP A 27 -5.50 10.02 -9.66
CA TRP A 27 -5.73 9.99 -8.22
C TRP A 27 -4.64 9.28 -7.40
N THR A 28 -3.76 8.48 -8.03
CA THR A 28 -2.77 7.64 -7.32
C THR A 28 -1.52 8.38 -6.87
N TYR A 29 -1.12 9.45 -7.56
CA TYR A 29 0.19 10.10 -7.37
C TYR A 29 0.43 10.69 -5.97
N ASN A 30 -0.61 11.18 -5.31
CA ASN A 30 -0.53 11.75 -3.96
C ASN A 30 -1.38 10.98 -2.95
N SER A 31 -1.91 9.82 -3.32
CA SER A 31 -2.76 9.04 -2.43
C SER A 31 -1.95 8.30 -1.36
N VAL A 32 -2.58 8.13 -0.21
CA VAL A 32 -2.11 7.33 0.91
C VAL A 32 -2.98 6.08 1.03
N VAL A 33 -2.34 4.92 1.09
CA VAL A 33 -3.01 3.62 1.22
C VAL A 33 -3.18 3.29 2.70
N TYR A 34 -4.37 2.86 3.08
CA TYR A 34 -4.66 2.31 4.40
C TYR A 34 -5.05 0.84 4.28
N GLU A 35 -4.26 -0.03 4.88
CA GLU A 35 -4.50 -1.46 4.90
C GLU A 35 -5.49 -1.82 6.01
N VAL A 36 -6.66 -2.34 5.60
CA VAL A 36 -7.77 -2.68 6.49
C VAL A 36 -7.75 -4.17 6.81
N ASN A 37 -7.41 -4.52 8.03
CA ASN A 37 -7.60 -5.87 8.56
C ASN A 37 -9.05 -6.00 9.08
N ILE A 38 -9.97 -6.45 8.24
CA ILE A 38 -11.42 -6.46 8.54
C ILE A 38 -11.71 -7.24 9.83
N ARG A 39 -11.08 -8.42 10.02
CA ARG A 39 -11.28 -9.29 11.19
C ARG A 39 -10.97 -8.56 12.49
N GLN A 40 -9.95 -7.70 12.49
CA GLN A 40 -9.43 -7.04 13.68
C GLN A 40 -9.92 -5.59 13.84
N PHE A 41 -10.60 -5.04 12.82
CA PHE A 41 -10.92 -3.62 12.72
C PHE A 41 -12.04 -3.15 13.67
N SER A 42 -12.86 -4.06 14.14
CA SER A 42 -13.96 -3.76 15.07
C SER A 42 -14.25 -4.98 15.95
N PRO A 43 -14.96 -4.80 17.07
CA PRO A 43 -15.42 -5.94 17.86
C PRO A 43 -16.23 -6.95 17.06
N GLU A 44 -17.02 -6.49 16.09
CA GLU A 44 -17.78 -7.34 15.18
C GLU A 44 -16.87 -8.04 14.15
N GLY A 45 -15.80 -7.36 13.68
CA GLY A 45 -14.89 -7.83 12.63
C GLY A 45 -15.61 -8.04 11.29
N THR A 46 -16.44 -7.06 10.88
CA THR A 46 -17.34 -7.16 9.73
C THR A 46 -17.21 -5.97 8.79
N PHE A 47 -17.73 -6.08 7.55
CA PHE A 47 -17.85 -4.96 6.61
C PHE A 47 -18.58 -3.76 7.23
N GLN A 48 -19.68 -4.00 7.94
CA GLN A 48 -20.41 -2.95 8.65
C GLN A 48 -19.57 -2.30 9.76
N GLY A 49 -18.68 -3.06 10.41
CA GLY A 49 -17.73 -2.54 11.37
C GLY A 49 -16.73 -1.56 10.74
N VAL A 50 -16.24 -1.88 9.55
CA VAL A 50 -15.37 -0.98 8.75
C VAL A 50 -16.17 0.24 8.28
N GLU A 51 -17.37 0.06 7.73
CA GLU A 51 -18.22 1.13 7.22
C GLU A 51 -18.48 2.21 8.28
N LYS A 52 -18.74 1.82 9.52
CA LYS A 52 -18.90 2.76 10.65
C LYS A 52 -17.67 3.62 10.92
N GLN A 53 -16.48 3.17 10.55
CA GLN A 53 -15.20 3.86 10.76
C GLN A 53 -14.78 4.75 9.57
N LEU A 54 -15.49 4.73 8.44
CA LEU A 54 -15.15 5.56 7.28
C LEU A 54 -15.02 7.05 7.61
N PRO A 55 -15.90 7.68 8.43
CA PRO A 55 -15.73 9.09 8.80
C PRO A 55 -14.41 9.35 9.54
N ARG A 56 -13.95 8.42 10.40
CA ARG A 56 -12.66 8.52 11.12
C ARG A 56 -11.50 8.41 10.15
N LEU A 57 -11.53 7.45 9.21
CA LEU A 57 -10.50 7.30 8.18
C LEU A 57 -10.46 8.51 7.24
N LYS A 58 -11.62 9.11 6.94
CA LYS A 58 -11.67 10.36 6.16
C LYS A 58 -11.04 11.54 6.91
N ASP A 59 -11.29 11.65 8.22
CA ASP A 59 -10.68 12.66 9.08
C ASP A 59 -9.15 12.42 9.25
N LEU A 60 -8.71 11.18 9.20
CA LEU A 60 -7.28 10.82 9.16
C LEU A 60 -6.60 11.30 7.87
N GLY A 61 -7.35 11.32 6.76
CA GLY A 61 -6.91 11.84 5.48
C GLY A 61 -6.46 10.78 4.47
N VAL A 62 -6.64 9.48 4.75
CA VAL A 62 -6.30 8.41 3.79
C VAL A 62 -7.22 8.41 2.58
N ASP A 63 -6.74 7.90 1.46
CA ASP A 63 -7.43 7.97 0.18
C ASP A 63 -7.84 6.60 -0.35
N VAL A 64 -7.03 5.58 -0.13
CA VAL A 64 -7.23 4.23 -0.65
C VAL A 64 -7.40 3.26 0.52
N LEU A 65 -8.48 2.50 0.51
CA LEU A 65 -8.71 1.41 1.44
C LEU A 65 -8.30 0.10 0.74
N TRP A 66 -7.20 -0.48 1.17
CA TRP A 66 -6.81 -1.83 0.78
C TRP A 66 -7.45 -2.80 1.77
N LEU A 67 -8.48 -3.51 1.35
CA LEU A 67 -9.10 -4.57 2.14
C LEU A 67 -8.24 -5.84 2.05
N MET A 68 -7.70 -6.32 3.17
CA MET A 68 -7.07 -7.65 3.25
C MET A 68 -8.03 -8.71 2.70
N PRO A 69 -7.55 -9.93 2.35
CA PRO A 69 -8.39 -10.90 1.67
C PRO A 69 -9.72 -11.12 2.40
N MET A 70 -10.81 -10.85 1.69
CA MET A 70 -12.16 -10.85 2.25
C MET A 70 -13.02 -12.00 1.73
N TYR A 71 -12.40 -12.93 1.01
CA TYR A 71 -13.05 -14.05 0.36
C TYR A 71 -13.35 -15.18 1.34
N GLU A 72 -14.23 -16.11 0.95
CA GLU A 72 -14.52 -17.30 1.72
C GLU A 72 -13.24 -18.12 1.95
N ILE A 73 -12.98 -18.51 3.20
CA ILE A 73 -11.77 -19.23 3.63
C ILE A 73 -12.08 -20.73 3.68
N GLY A 74 -11.13 -21.58 3.22
CA GLY A 74 -11.20 -23.02 3.30
C GLY A 74 -11.30 -23.54 4.75
N VAL A 75 -11.83 -24.76 4.90
CA VAL A 75 -11.95 -25.43 6.19
C VAL A 75 -11.04 -26.65 6.30
N VAL A 76 -10.58 -27.19 5.17
CA VAL A 76 -9.68 -28.34 5.14
C VAL A 76 -8.26 -27.87 5.46
N GLU A 77 -7.61 -28.56 6.41
CA GLU A 77 -6.24 -28.23 6.88
C GLU A 77 -6.08 -26.80 7.41
N ARG A 78 -7.19 -26.19 7.82
CA ARG A 78 -7.23 -24.81 8.35
C ARG A 78 -6.30 -24.64 9.54
N LYS A 79 -5.47 -23.57 9.50
CA LYS A 79 -4.64 -23.14 10.62
C LYS A 79 -5.45 -22.29 11.59
N GLY A 80 -5.28 -22.46 12.90
CA GLY A 80 -6.05 -21.76 13.94
C GLY A 80 -7.55 -22.05 13.88
N THR A 81 -8.35 -21.24 14.56
CA THR A 81 -9.82 -21.41 14.57
C THR A 81 -10.49 -20.80 13.34
N LEU A 82 -9.99 -19.64 12.88
CA LEU A 82 -10.61 -18.88 11.81
C LEU A 82 -9.90 -19.01 10.44
N GLY A 83 -8.70 -19.57 10.41
CA GLY A 83 -7.94 -19.80 9.20
C GLY A 83 -7.19 -18.57 8.67
N SER A 84 -6.34 -18.83 7.70
CA SER A 84 -5.62 -17.80 6.95
C SER A 84 -6.56 -17.07 6.00
N TYR A 85 -6.46 -15.74 5.95
CA TYR A 85 -7.10 -14.91 4.92
C TYR A 85 -6.68 -15.33 3.51
N TYR A 86 -5.48 -15.90 3.37
CA TYR A 86 -4.84 -16.28 2.11
C TYR A 86 -5.14 -17.73 1.67
N ALA A 87 -5.93 -18.48 2.45
CA ALA A 87 -6.43 -19.82 2.08
C ALA A 87 -7.87 -19.73 1.54
N ILE A 88 -7.99 -19.22 0.31
CA ILE A 88 -9.30 -18.90 -0.32
C ILE A 88 -9.99 -20.16 -0.83
N SER A 89 -11.26 -20.35 -0.51
CA SER A 89 -12.10 -21.44 -1.01
C SER A 89 -13.02 -21.07 -2.20
N ASP A 90 -13.33 -19.78 -2.38
CA ASP A 90 -14.08 -19.26 -3.52
C ASP A 90 -13.77 -17.77 -3.73
N TYR A 91 -13.13 -17.44 -4.86
CA TYR A 91 -12.76 -16.05 -5.20
C TYR A 91 -13.95 -15.12 -5.43
N LYS A 92 -15.14 -15.64 -5.71
CA LYS A 92 -16.34 -14.83 -6.02
C LYS A 92 -17.33 -14.74 -4.87
N LYS A 93 -16.97 -15.24 -3.69
CA LYS A 93 -17.75 -15.12 -2.46
C LYS A 93 -16.99 -14.35 -1.39
N VAL A 94 -17.74 -13.58 -0.60
CA VAL A 94 -17.21 -12.96 0.61
C VAL A 94 -17.16 -13.96 1.77
N ASN A 95 -16.21 -13.76 2.68
CA ASN A 95 -16.15 -14.52 3.92
C ASN A 95 -17.41 -14.25 4.77
N PRO A 96 -18.20 -15.28 5.12
CA PRO A 96 -19.41 -15.09 5.91
C PRO A 96 -19.16 -14.54 7.31
N GLU A 97 -17.93 -14.61 7.83
CA GLU A 97 -17.53 -13.93 9.07
C GLU A 97 -17.61 -12.41 8.95
N PHE A 98 -17.38 -11.87 7.75
CA PHE A 98 -17.36 -10.42 7.50
C PHE A 98 -18.73 -9.87 7.13
N GLY A 99 -19.67 -10.72 6.74
CA GLY A 99 -21.01 -10.36 6.33
C GLY A 99 -21.44 -10.98 5.00
N THR A 100 -22.35 -10.33 4.32
CA THR A 100 -22.89 -10.76 3.02
C THR A 100 -22.29 -9.96 1.87
N MET A 101 -22.60 -10.34 0.63
CA MET A 101 -22.22 -9.57 -0.56
C MET A 101 -22.90 -8.18 -0.56
N GLU A 102 -24.11 -8.09 -0.01
CA GLU A 102 -24.82 -6.82 0.15
C GLU A 102 -24.13 -5.91 1.18
N ASP A 103 -23.60 -6.48 2.27
CA ASP A 103 -22.80 -5.71 3.25
C ASP A 103 -21.51 -5.19 2.65
N PHE A 104 -20.82 -6.01 1.83
CA PHE A 104 -19.65 -5.57 1.07
C PHE A 104 -20.00 -4.42 0.11
N GLN A 105 -21.09 -4.55 -0.66
CA GLN A 105 -21.51 -3.50 -1.60
C GLN A 105 -21.89 -2.22 -0.86
N SER A 106 -22.52 -2.31 0.32
CA SER A 106 -22.83 -1.15 1.18
C SER A 106 -21.54 -0.44 1.60
N LEU A 107 -20.54 -1.17 2.07
CA LEU A 107 -19.23 -0.61 2.42
C LEU A 107 -18.57 0.08 1.22
N LEU A 108 -18.56 -0.58 0.05
CA LEU A 108 -17.96 -0.03 -1.17
C LEU A 108 -18.63 1.28 -1.59
N ASP A 109 -19.97 1.27 -1.66
CA ASP A 109 -20.76 2.47 -2.02
C ASP A 109 -20.58 3.61 -1.02
N ALA A 110 -20.54 3.31 0.29
CA ALA A 110 -20.31 4.27 1.35
C ALA A 110 -18.89 4.86 1.33
N ALA A 111 -17.88 4.03 0.99
CA ALA A 111 -16.49 4.47 0.81
C ALA A 111 -16.37 5.41 -0.39
N HIS A 112 -16.92 5.03 -1.55
CA HIS A 112 -16.95 5.89 -2.74
C HIS A 112 -17.70 7.21 -2.50
N ALA A 113 -18.83 7.17 -1.79
CA ALA A 113 -19.60 8.39 -1.44
C ALA A 113 -18.78 9.38 -0.60
N GLN A 114 -17.78 8.91 0.16
CA GLN A 114 -16.85 9.73 0.92
C GLN A 114 -15.56 10.06 0.17
N GLY A 115 -15.41 9.57 -1.07
CA GLY A 115 -14.29 9.85 -1.95
C GLY A 115 -13.09 8.94 -1.73
N PHE A 116 -13.25 7.81 -1.06
CA PHE A 116 -12.22 6.78 -1.01
C PHE A 116 -12.17 5.98 -2.31
N LYS A 117 -11.02 5.41 -2.58
CA LYS A 117 -10.82 4.30 -3.50
C LYS A 117 -10.72 3.00 -2.69
N VAL A 118 -11.20 1.90 -3.26
CA VAL A 118 -11.18 0.59 -2.59
C VAL A 118 -10.49 -0.43 -3.49
N ILE A 119 -9.40 -1.01 -2.99
CA ILE A 119 -8.70 -2.12 -3.65
C ILE A 119 -8.80 -3.39 -2.82
N LEU A 120 -8.81 -4.53 -3.50
CA LEU A 120 -8.89 -5.83 -2.86
C LEU A 120 -7.53 -6.53 -2.88
N ASP A 121 -7.24 -7.26 -1.82
CA ASP A 121 -6.11 -8.19 -1.81
C ASP A 121 -6.40 -9.39 -2.72
N TRP A 122 -5.53 -9.66 -3.67
CA TRP A 122 -5.70 -10.72 -4.68
C TRP A 122 -4.65 -11.80 -4.52
N VAL A 123 -5.09 -12.98 -4.12
CA VAL A 123 -4.21 -14.13 -3.86
C VAL A 123 -4.18 -15.02 -5.09
N ALA A 124 -3.22 -14.78 -5.98
CA ALA A 124 -3.14 -15.52 -7.25
C ALA A 124 -2.25 -16.78 -7.17
N ASN A 125 -1.36 -16.90 -6.18
CA ASN A 125 -0.38 -17.97 -6.12
C ASN A 125 -0.99 -19.32 -5.73
N GLN A 126 -1.98 -19.32 -4.84
CA GLN A 126 -2.54 -20.53 -4.24
C GLN A 126 -4.03 -20.41 -3.91
N THR A 127 -4.65 -21.53 -3.60
CA THR A 127 -6.01 -21.61 -3.02
C THR A 127 -6.03 -22.51 -1.80
N ALA A 128 -7.16 -22.55 -1.07
CA ALA A 128 -7.37 -23.57 -0.04
C ALA A 128 -7.47 -24.98 -0.65
N PRO A 129 -7.20 -26.05 0.14
CA PRO A 129 -7.33 -27.45 -0.32
C PRO A 129 -8.75 -27.85 -0.74
N ASP A 130 -9.76 -27.17 -0.24
CA ASP A 130 -11.18 -27.35 -0.52
C ASP A 130 -11.78 -26.24 -1.40
N HIS A 131 -10.93 -25.53 -2.16
CA HIS A 131 -11.39 -24.55 -3.14
C HIS A 131 -12.26 -25.21 -4.21
N ILE A 132 -13.30 -24.51 -4.69
CA ILE A 132 -14.24 -25.02 -5.69
C ILE A 132 -13.59 -25.52 -6.99
N TRP A 133 -12.36 -25.10 -7.29
CA TRP A 133 -11.59 -25.55 -8.45
C TRP A 133 -10.96 -26.94 -8.24
N VAL A 134 -10.74 -27.38 -7.00
CA VAL A 134 -10.10 -28.69 -6.72
C VAL A 134 -10.92 -29.83 -7.32
N ASP A 135 -12.24 -29.80 -7.14
CA ASP A 135 -13.17 -30.81 -7.70
C ASP A 135 -13.81 -30.38 -9.01
N GLY A 136 -13.89 -29.07 -9.28
CA GLY A 136 -14.61 -28.48 -10.40
C GLY A 136 -13.76 -28.23 -11.65
N LYS A 137 -12.45 -28.42 -11.58
CA LYS A 137 -11.50 -28.16 -12.66
C LYS A 137 -10.60 -29.38 -12.91
N PRO A 138 -9.92 -29.47 -14.09
CA PRO A 138 -8.96 -30.53 -14.36
C PRO A 138 -7.86 -30.61 -13.30
N ALA A 139 -7.30 -31.81 -13.10
CA ALA A 139 -6.24 -32.05 -12.12
C ALA A 139 -4.99 -31.18 -12.36
N GLU A 140 -4.75 -30.80 -13.60
CA GLU A 140 -3.65 -29.95 -14.09
C GLU A 140 -3.80 -28.47 -13.67
N PHE A 141 -4.90 -28.13 -13.00
CA PHE A 141 -5.10 -26.79 -12.42
C PHE A 141 -4.14 -26.52 -11.26
N TYR A 142 -3.67 -27.56 -10.59
CA TYR A 142 -2.78 -27.50 -9.44
C TYR A 142 -1.45 -28.17 -9.71
N GLU A 143 -0.41 -27.62 -9.14
CA GLU A 143 0.90 -28.28 -9.11
C GLU A 143 0.85 -29.58 -8.31
N ARG A 144 1.63 -30.59 -8.74
CA ARG A 144 1.63 -31.90 -8.13
C ARG A 144 3.03 -32.46 -7.99
N ASP A 145 3.20 -33.27 -6.94
CA ASP A 145 4.41 -34.08 -6.75
C ASP A 145 4.44 -35.30 -7.71
N ALA A 146 5.52 -36.07 -7.63
CA ALA A 146 5.70 -37.27 -8.46
C ALA A 146 4.65 -38.37 -8.19
N GLU A 147 4.03 -38.36 -7.02
CA GLU A 147 2.99 -39.28 -6.57
C GLU A 147 1.59 -38.80 -6.99
N GLY A 148 1.46 -37.57 -7.53
CA GLY A 148 0.23 -36.99 -8.02
C GLY A 148 -0.56 -36.22 -6.93
N ASN A 149 0.01 -35.97 -5.76
CA ASN A 149 -0.62 -35.14 -4.73
C ASN A 149 -0.41 -33.68 -5.06
N THR A 150 -1.40 -32.83 -4.72
CA THR A 150 -1.25 -31.37 -4.77
C THR A 150 -0.20 -30.91 -3.77
N ILE A 151 0.59 -29.90 -4.15
CA ILE A 151 1.67 -29.36 -3.30
C ILE A 151 1.32 -27.96 -2.81
N TRP A 152 2.09 -27.51 -1.82
CA TRP A 152 2.06 -26.16 -1.27
C TRP A 152 3.48 -25.66 -1.10
N GLU A 153 3.63 -24.36 -0.94
CA GLU A 153 4.91 -23.71 -0.71
C GLU A 153 5.17 -23.48 0.79
N TYR A 154 6.42 -23.39 1.16
CA TYR A 154 6.88 -23.10 2.53
C TYR A 154 6.18 -23.98 3.58
N ASP A 155 5.69 -23.34 4.65
CA ASP A 155 4.87 -23.96 5.70
C ASP A 155 3.37 -23.74 5.54
N TRP A 156 2.90 -23.30 4.35
CA TRP A 156 1.51 -22.96 4.06
C TRP A 156 0.65 -24.21 3.77
N THR A 157 0.66 -25.14 4.73
CA THR A 157 0.01 -26.45 4.58
C THR A 157 -1.50 -26.39 4.33
N ASP A 158 -2.12 -25.24 4.64
CA ASP A 158 -3.52 -24.92 4.41
C ASP A 158 -3.80 -24.32 3.02
N THR A 159 -2.84 -24.43 2.10
CA THR A 159 -2.96 -23.96 0.71
C THR A 159 -2.59 -25.04 -0.30
N ARG A 160 -2.84 -24.76 -1.60
CA ARG A 160 -2.43 -25.57 -2.76
C ARG A 160 -2.00 -24.65 -3.90
N SER A 161 -0.80 -24.87 -4.41
CA SER A 161 -0.17 -24.09 -5.48
C SER A 161 -0.90 -24.28 -6.81
N LEU A 162 -1.21 -23.17 -7.48
CA LEU A 162 -1.83 -23.18 -8.81
C LEU A 162 -0.77 -23.41 -9.90
N ASN A 163 -1.15 -24.16 -10.94
CA ASN A 163 -0.23 -24.48 -12.05
C ASN A 163 -0.42 -23.51 -13.23
N TYR A 164 0.42 -22.51 -13.31
CA TYR A 164 0.41 -21.50 -14.39
C TYR A 164 0.98 -21.97 -15.74
N GLU A 165 1.47 -23.21 -15.86
CA GLU A 165 1.69 -23.84 -17.16
C GLU A 165 0.35 -24.14 -17.87
N ASN A 166 -0.75 -24.21 -17.14
CA ASN A 166 -2.10 -24.33 -17.66
C ASN A 166 -2.76 -22.95 -17.83
N GLU A 167 -2.93 -22.51 -19.08
CA GLU A 167 -3.53 -21.21 -19.41
C GLU A 167 -4.97 -21.03 -18.85
N GLU A 168 -5.72 -22.12 -18.61
CA GLU A 168 -7.05 -22.03 -18.02
C GLU A 168 -7.04 -21.46 -16.59
N VAL A 169 -5.91 -21.61 -15.86
CA VAL A 169 -5.70 -20.99 -14.54
C VAL A 169 -5.69 -19.47 -14.69
N SER A 170 -4.91 -18.96 -15.65
CA SER A 170 -4.84 -17.51 -15.92
C SER A 170 -6.21 -16.95 -16.33
N TRP A 171 -6.96 -17.66 -17.15
CA TRP A 171 -8.31 -17.21 -17.54
C TRP A 171 -9.31 -17.23 -16.36
N ALA A 172 -9.21 -18.22 -15.48
CA ALA A 172 -10.07 -18.31 -14.31
C ALA A 172 -9.74 -17.19 -13.30
N GLN A 173 -8.47 -16.81 -13.17
CA GLN A 173 -8.04 -15.69 -12.36
C GLN A 173 -8.55 -14.35 -12.95
N ASP A 174 -8.35 -14.10 -14.25
CA ASP A 174 -8.83 -12.88 -14.92
C ASP A 174 -10.37 -12.75 -14.79
N ASP A 175 -11.12 -13.83 -15.00
CA ASP A 175 -12.58 -13.86 -14.84
C ASP A 175 -13.02 -13.54 -13.40
N ALA A 176 -12.28 -14.03 -12.41
CA ALA A 176 -12.57 -13.73 -11.01
C ALA A 176 -12.21 -12.29 -10.62
N MET A 177 -11.09 -11.74 -11.11
CA MET A 177 -10.75 -10.33 -10.91
C MET A 177 -11.78 -9.40 -11.54
N ARG A 178 -12.20 -9.69 -12.79
CA ARG A 178 -13.23 -8.90 -13.51
C ARG A 178 -14.57 -8.89 -12.79
N PHE A 179 -14.95 -10.00 -12.15
CA PHE A 179 -16.17 -10.04 -11.34
C PHE A 179 -16.20 -8.95 -10.26
N TRP A 180 -15.05 -8.66 -9.62
CA TRP A 180 -14.97 -7.59 -8.62
C TRP A 180 -14.86 -6.19 -9.23
N LEU A 181 -14.17 -6.05 -10.36
CA LEU A 181 -14.17 -4.79 -11.12
C LEU A 181 -15.57 -4.39 -11.59
N GLU A 182 -16.39 -5.35 -12.01
CA GLU A 182 -17.80 -5.13 -12.37
C GLU A 182 -18.66 -4.71 -11.17
N LYS A 183 -18.24 -5.03 -9.93
CA LYS A 183 -18.88 -4.52 -8.71
C LYS A 183 -18.43 -3.12 -8.32
N GLY A 184 -17.40 -2.60 -8.96
CA GLY A 184 -16.93 -1.24 -8.80
C GLY A 184 -15.68 -1.07 -7.94
N VAL A 185 -14.92 -2.13 -7.63
CA VAL A 185 -13.62 -1.96 -6.94
C VAL A 185 -12.63 -1.23 -7.84
N ASP A 186 -11.73 -0.46 -7.24
CA ASP A 186 -10.80 0.43 -7.94
C ASP A 186 -9.45 -0.22 -8.26
N GLY A 187 -9.26 -1.49 -7.94
CA GLY A 187 -8.04 -2.21 -8.23
C GLY A 187 -7.71 -3.33 -7.27
N PHE A 188 -6.44 -3.75 -7.30
CA PHE A 188 -5.97 -4.89 -6.52
C PHE A 188 -4.57 -4.66 -5.94
N ARG A 189 -4.34 -5.19 -4.74
CA ARG A 189 -3.02 -5.56 -4.24
C ARG A 189 -2.84 -7.05 -4.50
N CYS A 190 -1.83 -7.41 -5.27
CA CYS A 190 -1.58 -8.80 -5.65
C CYS A 190 -0.55 -9.43 -4.73
N ASP A 191 -1.02 -10.40 -3.94
CA ASP A 191 -0.26 -11.21 -3.00
C ASP A 191 0.82 -12.03 -3.72
N ALA A 192 2.03 -12.11 -3.12
CA ALA A 192 3.16 -12.88 -3.62
C ALA A 192 3.42 -12.71 -5.13
N ALA A 193 3.12 -11.51 -5.69
CA ALA A 193 3.20 -11.26 -7.13
C ALA A 193 4.59 -11.52 -7.71
N GLY A 194 5.63 -11.36 -6.89
CA GLY A 194 7.01 -11.66 -7.25
C GLY A 194 7.35 -13.15 -7.33
N GLU A 195 6.61 -14.02 -6.67
CA GLU A 195 6.82 -15.48 -6.70
C GLU A 195 6.21 -16.12 -7.96
N MET A 196 5.28 -15.43 -8.60
CA MET A 196 4.55 -15.91 -9.76
C MET A 196 5.31 -15.70 -11.06
N PRO A 197 5.05 -16.51 -12.13
CA PRO A 197 5.56 -16.25 -13.47
C PRO A 197 5.12 -14.87 -13.97
N ALA A 198 6.07 -14.04 -14.41
CA ALA A 198 5.77 -12.71 -14.93
C ALA A 198 4.84 -12.77 -16.16
N GLU A 199 4.92 -13.85 -16.93
CA GLU A 199 4.10 -14.14 -18.11
C GLU A 199 2.60 -14.15 -17.79
N PHE A 200 2.22 -14.60 -16.59
CA PHE A 200 0.82 -14.52 -16.13
C PHE A 200 0.36 -13.05 -16.08
N TRP A 201 1.12 -12.18 -15.41
CA TRP A 201 0.79 -10.76 -15.31
C TRP A 201 0.79 -10.07 -16.67
N TYR A 202 1.77 -10.37 -17.53
CA TYR A 202 1.83 -9.85 -18.90
C TYR A 202 0.66 -10.32 -19.76
N GLY A 203 0.08 -11.49 -19.45
CA GLY A 203 -1.06 -12.05 -20.18
C GLY A 203 -2.39 -11.37 -19.85
N ILE A 204 -2.61 -10.95 -18.60
CA ILE A 204 -3.93 -10.45 -18.15
C ILE A 204 -3.98 -8.94 -17.91
N LEU A 205 -2.93 -8.34 -17.32
CA LEU A 205 -3.01 -6.94 -16.86
C LEU A 205 -3.10 -5.91 -17.99
N PRO A 206 -2.39 -6.03 -19.15
CA PRO A 206 -2.54 -5.04 -20.22
C PRO A 206 -3.97 -4.94 -20.76
N LYS A 207 -4.66 -6.08 -20.89
CA LYS A 207 -6.05 -6.10 -21.33
C LYS A 207 -6.98 -5.54 -20.24
N MET A 208 -6.73 -5.88 -18.99
CA MET A 208 -7.50 -5.37 -17.86
C MET A 208 -7.34 -3.84 -17.74
N ASN A 209 -6.12 -3.30 -17.85
CA ASN A 209 -5.86 -1.86 -17.88
C ASN A 209 -6.55 -1.16 -19.06
N GLN A 210 -6.65 -1.81 -20.21
CA GLN A 210 -7.38 -1.26 -21.37
C GLN A 210 -8.89 -1.19 -21.10
N ASP A 211 -9.46 -2.22 -20.49
CA ASP A 211 -10.90 -2.32 -20.23
C ASP A 211 -11.32 -1.43 -19.03
N TYR A 212 -10.42 -1.25 -18.05
CA TYR A 212 -10.61 -0.49 -16.82
C TYR A 212 -9.44 0.50 -16.61
N PRO A 213 -9.36 1.61 -17.34
CA PRO A 213 -8.16 2.48 -17.36
C PRO A 213 -7.88 3.21 -16.04
N GLU A 214 -8.84 3.26 -15.11
CA GLU A 214 -8.72 3.92 -13.82
C GLU A 214 -8.38 2.96 -12.67
N ILE A 215 -8.12 1.66 -12.95
CA ILE A 215 -7.72 0.72 -11.91
C ILE A 215 -6.28 0.98 -11.43
N TYR A 216 -6.05 0.67 -10.18
CA TYR A 216 -4.75 0.70 -9.53
C TYR A 216 -4.28 -0.71 -9.19
N LEU A 217 -3.05 -1.04 -9.58
CA LEU A 217 -2.45 -2.35 -9.43
C LEU A 217 -1.18 -2.26 -8.58
N LEU A 218 -1.23 -2.85 -7.40
CA LEU A 218 -0.14 -2.90 -6.44
C LEU A 218 0.39 -4.34 -6.34
N ALA A 219 1.68 -4.54 -6.59
CA ALA A 219 2.34 -5.84 -6.45
C ALA A 219 3.04 -5.97 -5.10
N GLU A 220 2.79 -7.06 -4.40
CA GLU A 220 3.73 -7.53 -3.40
C GLU A 220 4.93 -8.17 -4.10
N ALA A 221 5.84 -7.33 -4.53
CA ALA A 221 7.06 -7.66 -5.24
C ALA A 221 8.01 -6.46 -5.19
N GLU A 222 9.29 -6.70 -5.35
CA GLU A 222 10.30 -5.67 -5.59
C GLU A 222 11.14 -6.10 -6.80
N ARG A 223 10.48 -6.10 -7.98
CA ARG A 223 11.05 -6.58 -9.24
C ARG A 223 10.90 -5.58 -10.37
N GLU A 224 11.99 -5.28 -11.07
CA GLU A 224 12.02 -4.31 -12.17
C GLU A 224 11.06 -4.68 -13.30
N ASN A 225 10.98 -5.97 -13.65
CA ASN A 225 10.11 -6.48 -14.71
C ASN A 225 8.61 -6.42 -14.38
N LEU A 226 8.25 -6.17 -13.13
CA LEU A 226 6.86 -5.98 -12.69
C LEU A 226 6.54 -4.50 -12.38
N SER A 227 7.40 -3.57 -12.78
CA SER A 227 7.30 -2.14 -12.44
C SER A 227 6.99 -1.24 -13.63
N ASP A 228 6.49 -1.78 -14.74
CA ASP A 228 6.03 -1.00 -15.88
C ASP A 228 4.50 -0.82 -15.81
N PRO A 229 4.00 0.36 -15.44
CA PRO A 229 2.57 0.61 -15.24
C PRO A 229 1.74 0.51 -16.53
N LEU A 230 2.36 0.50 -17.70
CA LEU A 230 1.67 0.28 -18.99
C LEU A 230 1.46 -1.22 -19.28
N VAL A 231 2.23 -2.09 -18.64
CA VAL A 231 2.27 -3.53 -18.94
C VAL A 231 1.89 -4.37 -17.72
N THR A 232 2.26 -3.91 -16.50
CA THR A 232 2.07 -4.66 -15.26
C THR A 232 1.47 -3.80 -14.15
N PHE A 233 2.25 -3.48 -13.11
CA PHE A 233 1.78 -2.84 -11.90
C PHE A 233 2.14 -1.36 -11.82
N ASP A 234 1.27 -0.58 -11.20
CA ASP A 234 1.51 0.82 -10.89
C ASP A 234 2.54 0.98 -9.77
N CYS A 235 2.48 0.10 -8.78
CA CYS A 235 3.29 0.17 -7.57
C CYS A 235 3.85 -1.20 -7.19
N ASN A 236 5.07 -1.20 -6.70
CA ASN A 236 5.71 -2.36 -6.07
C ASN A 236 6.06 -2.04 -4.62
N TYR A 237 6.15 -3.05 -3.77
CA TYR A 237 6.63 -2.88 -2.39
C TYR A 237 8.08 -2.38 -2.37
N ALA A 238 8.43 -1.60 -1.34
CA ALA A 238 9.79 -1.19 -1.02
C ALA A 238 10.35 -2.03 0.13
N TRP A 239 10.46 -3.35 -0.06
CA TRP A 239 10.95 -4.27 0.97
C TRP A 239 12.38 -3.96 1.39
N GLU A 240 13.27 -3.64 0.43
CA GLU A 240 14.66 -3.27 0.75
C GLU A 240 14.70 -2.01 1.62
N LEU A 241 13.86 -1.00 1.32
CA LEU A 241 13.76 0.20 2.14
C LEU A 241 13.24 -0.12 3.54
N HIS A 242 12.20 -0.93 3.65
CA HIS A 242 11.63 -1.34 4.94
C HIS A 242 12.69 -2.00 5.83
N HIS A 243 13.41 -2.99 5.32
CA HIS A 243 14.47 -3.66 6.07
C HIS A 243 15.62 -2.70 6.41
N LEU A 244 15.98 -1.81 5.48
CA LEU A 244 17.02 -0.81 5.69
C LEU A 244 16.66 0.18 6.80
N LEU A 245 15.39 0.64 6.87
CA LEU A 245 14.94 1.54 7.93
C LEU A 245 14.97 0.84 9.31
N ASN A 246 14.54 -0.42 9.39
CA ASN A 246 14.68 -1.23 10.60
C ASN A 246 16.17 -1.33 11.02
N ASP A 247 17.08 -1.62 10.10
CA ASP A 247 18.50 -1.75 10.37
C ASP A 247 19.16 -0.40 10.72
N LEU A 248 18.72 0.70 10.13
CA LEU A 248 19.15 2.06 10.46
C LEU A 248 18.73 2.42 11.89
N ALA A 249 17.48 2.18 12.26
CA ALA A 249 16.96 2.40 13.60
C ALA A 249 17.69 1.55 14.65
N GLN A 250 18.12 0.36 14.32
CA GLN A 250 18.88 -0.53 15.19
C GLN A 250 20.40 -0.23 15.20
N GLY A 251 20.85 0.73 14.39
CA GLY A 251 22.26 1.09 14.26
C GLY A 251 23.14 0.04 13.58
N LYS A 252 22.55 -0.85 12.80
CA LYS A 252 23.25 -1.86 11.96
C LYS A 252 23.64 -1.30 10.60
N LYS A 253 22.96 -0.26 10.15
CA LYS A 253 23.18 0.47 8.91
C LYS A 253 23.35 1.95 9.19
N THR A 254 23.85 2.68 8.21
CA THR A 254 24.15 4.11 8.28
C THR A 254 23.30 4.91 7.30
N VAL A 255 23.29 6.22 7.41
CA VAL A 255 22.66 7.12 6.43
C VAL A 255 23.31 6.99 5.05
N GLN A 256 24.59 6.57 4.97
CA GLN A 256 25.21 6.30 3.67
C GLN A 256 24.57 5.10 2.99
N ASP A 257 24.21 4.03 3.73
CA ASP A 257 23.48 2.89 3.17
C ASP A 257 22.12 3.33 2.61
N LEU A 258 21.43 4.29 3.27
CA LEU A 258 20.18 4.86 2.77
C LEU A 258 20.39 5.67 1.48
N LYS A 259 21.44 6.49 1.40
CA LYS A 259 21.79 7.22 0.17
C LYS A 259 22.11 6.29 -0.98
N ASP A 260 22.86 5.21 -0.70
CA ASP A 260 23.22 4.20 -1.69
C ASP A 260 21.99 3.41 -2.17
N TYR A 261 21.04 3.12 -1.26
CA TYR A 261 19.74 2.52 -1.62
C TYR A 261 18.98 3.41 -2.60
N VAL A 262 18.76 4.68 -2.27
CA VAL A 262 18.02 5.61 -3.13
C VAL A 262 18.66 5.72 -4.51
N ALA A 263 20.00 5.84 -4.56
CA ALA A 263 20.72 5.93 -5.83
C ALA A 263 20.61 4.64 -6.67
N ARG A 264 20.54 3.47 -6.04
CA ARG A 264 20.32 2.19 -6.74
C ARG A 264 18.87 2.06 -7.20
N ASP A 265 17.91 2.41 -6.38
CA ASP A 265 16.47 2.35 -6.71
C ASP A 265 16.15 3.18 -7.95
N GLU A 266 16.67 4.41 -8.03
CA GLU A 266 16.53 5.29 -9.21
C GLU A 266 17.13 4.69 -10.51
N GLN A 267 18.10 3.78 -10.40
CA GLN A 267 18.72 3.12 -11.54
C GLN A 267 18.01 1.81 -11.94
N ARG A 268 17.44 1.12 -10.96
CA ARG A 268 16.80 -0.20 -11.15
C ARG A 268 15.42 -0.09 -11.76
N PHE A 269 14.66 0.91 -11.37
CA PHE A 269 13.24 0.99 -11.70
C PHE A 269 12.92 2.15 -12.65
N PRO A 270 11.87 2.03 -13.47
CA PRO A 270 11.34 3.16 -14.23
C PRO A 270 10.99 4.32 -13.30
N LYS A 271 11.21 5.55 -13.75
CA LYS A 271 10.91 6.76 -12.95
C LYS A 271 9.45 6.91 -12.61
N GLU A 272 8.60 6.38 -13.46
CA GLU A 272 7.14 6.39 -13.30
C GLU A 272 6.69 5.46 -12.17
N ALA A 273 7.39 4.34 -11.95
CA ALA A 273 6.95 3.31 -11.03
C ALA A 273 6.94 3.79 -9.56
N PHE A 274 5.88 3.43 -8.84
CA PHE A 274 5.75 3.75 -7.42
C PHE A 274 6.39 2.68 -6.53
N ARG A 275 6.79 3.10 -5.32
CA ARG A 275 7.28 2.24 -4.24
C ARG A 275 6.36 2.36 -3.05
N LEU A 276 5.69 1.28 -2.65
CA LEU A 276 4.93 1.26 -1.41
C LEU A 276 5.89 1.23 -0.22
N ALA A 277 6.02 2.35 0.45
CA ALA A 277 6.87 2.50 1.62
C ALA A 277 6.04 2.41 2.92
N PHE A 278 6.53 1.66 3.89
CA PHE A 278 5.81 1.36 5.13
C PHE A 278 6.76 1.05 6.29
N THR A 279 6.30 1.32 7.48
CA THR A 279 6.93 0.86 8.73
C THR A 279 6.29 -0.42 9.25
N SER A 280 5.03 -0.69 8.89
CA SER A 280 4.32 -1.91 9.25
C SER A 280 3.29 -2.30 8.19
N ASN A 281 2.91 -3.60 8.17
CA ASN A 281 1.80 -4.19 7.46
C ASN A 281 1.30 -5.40 8.26
N HIS A 282 0.33 -6.16 7.73
CA HIS A 282 -0.22 -7.33 8.41
C HIS A 282 0.83 -8.41 8.72
N ASP A 283 1.81 -8.62 7.82
CA ASP A 283 2.86 -9.62 8.03
C ASP A 283 3.87 -9.16 9.07
N GLU A 284 4.43 -7.96 8.90
CA GLU A 284 5.41 -7.41 9.82
C GLU A 284 4.85 -7.32 11.23
N ASN A 285 3.62 -6.80 11.39
CA ASN A 285 2.98 -6.71 12.69
C ASN A 285 2.80 -8.08 13.35
N SER A 286 2.28 -9.07 12.62
CA SER A 286 1.98 -10.38 13.19
C SER A 286 3.23 -11.24 13.44
N TRP A 287 4.22 -11.19 12.53
CA TRP A 287 5.33 -12.14 12.53
C TRP A 287 6.67 -11.55 12.98
N ALA A 288 6.98 -10.30 12.59
CA ALA A 288 8.26 -9.65 12.90
C ALA A 288 8.19 -8.77 14.16
N GLY A 289 7.02 -8.23 14.49
CA GLY A 289 6.79 -7.34 15.61
C GLY A 289 6.19 -5.99 15.19
N THR A 290 5.73 -5.22 16.17
CA THR A 290 5.27 -3.86 15.95
C THR A 290 6.43 -2.98 15.47
N GLU A 291 6.14 -1.82 14.85
CA GLU A 291 7.16 -0.84 14.52
C GLU A 291 7.95 -0.39 15.78
N PHE A 292 7.29 -0.33 16.92
CA PHE A 292 7.95 0.03 18.19
C PHE A 292 8.92 -1.05 18.68
N GLU A 293 8.61 -2.34 18.48
CA GLU A 293 9.52 -3.45 18.77
C GLU A 293 10.73 -3.46 17.84
N ARG A 294 10.56 -3.10 16.54
CA ARG A 294 11.59 -3.16 15.51
C ARG A 294 12.45 -1.89 15.42
N GLU A 295 11.82 -0.73 15.49
CA GLU A 295 12.44 0.58 15.26
C GLU A 295 12.60 1.40 16.55
N GLY A 296 11.88 1.04 17.62
CA GLY A 296 11.97 1.70 18.92
C GLY A 296 11.58 3.18 18.85
N ILE A 297 12.42 4.04 19.42
CA ILE A 297 12.21 5.50 19.44
C ILE A 297 12.34 6.16 18.05
N TYR A 298 12.78 5.43 17.03
CA TYR A 298 12.97 5.93 15.67
C TYR A 298 11.76 5.69 14.76
N ALA A 299 10.71 5.04 15.25
CA ALA A 299 9.54 4.63 14.46
C ALA A 299 8.89 5.81 13.71
N ASP A 300 8.67 6.94 14.39
CA ASP A 300 8.10 8.14 13.77
C ASP A 300 9.04 8.72 12.69
N ALA A 301 10.35 8.72 12.93
CA ALA A 301 11.34 9.18 11.95
C ALA A 301 11.37 8.24 10.71
N CYS A 302 11.24 6.93 10.89
CA CYS A 302 11.11 5.96 9.80
C CYS A 302 9.83 6.22 8.99
N ALA A 303 8.69 6.46 9.64
CA ALA A 303 7.44 6.82 8.97
C ALA A 303 7.58 8.13 8.14
N VAL A 304 8.28 9.13 8.68
CA VAL A 304 8.58 10.37 7.95
C VAL A 304 9.42 10.08 6.71
N LEU A 305 10.42 9.20 6.78
CA LEU A 305 11.21 8.80 5.61
C LEU A 305 10.37 8.05 4.58
N CYS A 306 9.48 7.14 5.00
CA CYS A 306 8.53 6.46 4.10
C CYS A 306 7.67 7.46 3.32
N ALA A 307 7.22 8.55 3.96
CA ALA A 307 6.39 9.56 3.33
C ALA A 307 7.15 10.51 2.40
N THR A 308 8.46 10.75 2.65
CA THR A 308 9.19 11.87 2.05
C THR A 308 10.28 11.49 1.06
N LEU A 309 10.73 10.24 1.04
CA LEU A 309 11.69 9.74 0.05
C LEU A 309 11.08 9.76 -1.37
N PRO A 310 11.91 9.81 -2.44
CA PRO A 310 11.41 9.85 -3.82
C PRO A 310 10.65 8.60 -4.21
N HIS A 311 9.71 8.74 -5.15
CA HIS A 311 8.91 7.68 -5.75
C HIS A 311 7.98 6.92 -4.80
N THR A 312 7.97 7.24 -3.50
CA THR A 312 7.20 6.48 -2.51
C THR A 312 5.70 6.78 -2.55
N GLN A 313 4.90 5.77 -2.29
CA GLN A 313 3.51 5.85 -1.85
C GLN A 313 3.46 5.33 -0.42
N LEU A 314 2.76 6.04 0.47
CA LEU A 314 2.74 5.71 1.89
C LEU A 314 1.65 4.69 2.19
N LEU A 315 2.00 3.64 2.94
CA LEU A 315 1.07 2.70 3.56
C LEU A 315 0.93 3.01 5.06
N VAL A 316 -0.31 2.96 5.53
CA VAL A 316 -0.65 2.93 6.96
C VAL A 316 -1.38 1.63 7.25
N TYR A 317 -0.89 0.83 8.17
CA TYR A 317 -1.55 -0.42 8.58
C TYR A 317 -2.55 -0.16 9.72
N THR A 318 -3.60 -0.96 9.77
CA THR A 318 -4.64 -0.98 10.80
C THR A 318 -4.07 -0.83 12.22
N GLY A 319 -4.39 0.28 12.88
CA GLY A 319 -3.99 0.56 14.26
C GLY A 319 -2.75 1.42 14.44
N GLN A 320 -1.93 1.64 13.41
CA GLN A 320 -0.75 2.52 13.52
C GLN A 320 -1.15 3.95 13.92
N GLU A 321 -2.28 4.45 13.42
CA GLU A 321 -2.75 5.81 13.70
C GLU A 321 -3.21 6.04 15.14
N ILE A 322 -3.31 4.98 15.93
CA ILE A 322 -3.56 5.08 17.37
C ILE A 322 -2.35 4.62 18.20
N GLY A 323 -1.23 4.30 17.55
CA GLY A 323 -0.03 3.80 18.21
C GLY A 323 -0.21 2.41 18.82
N LEU A 324 -0.86 1.50 18.10
CA LEU A 324 -1.12 0.14 18.57
C LEU A 324 0.20 -0.63 18.71
N ASP A 325 0.72 -0.72 19.92
CA ASP A 325 1.92 -1.52 20.25
C ASP A 325 1.52 -2.94 20.67
N ARG A 326 0.93 -3.66 19.72
CA ARG A 326 0.47 -5.05 19.90
C ARG A 326 0.49 -5.78 18.57
N ARG A 327 1.03 -7.01 18.58
CA ARG A 327 0.95 -7.92 17.44
C ARG A 327 -0.46 -8.48 17.36
N LEU A 328 -1.11 -8.28 16.21
CA LEU A 328 -2.44 -8.80 15.96
C LEU A 328 -2.37 -10.29 15.60
N GLU A 329 -3.28 -11.08 16.17
CA GLU A 329 -3.38 -12.50 15.90
C GLU A 329 -3.82 -12.78 14.46
N PHE A 330 -3.04 -13.55 13.70
CA PHE A 330 -3.27 -13.77 12.30
C PHE A 330 -4.43 -14.74 12.01
N PHE A 331 -4.48 -15.85 12.77
CA PHE A 331 -5.47 -16.92 12.56
C PHE A 331 -6.69 -16.84 13.50
N GLU A 332 -6.72 -15.86 14.37
CA GLU A 332 -7.73 -15.69 15.41
C GLU A 332 -8.33 -14.29 15.37
N LYS A 333 -9.43 -14.10 16.07
CA LYS A 333 -10.04 -12.78 16.26
C LYS A 333 -9.42 -12.07 17.47
N ASP A 334 -8.80 -10.95 17.22
CA ASP A 334 -8.11 -10.11 18.20
C ASP A 334 -8.41 -8.61 17.93
N PRO A 335 -9.67 -8.19 18.12
CA PRO A 335 -10.15 -6.91 17.60
C PRO A 335 -9.55 -5.71 18.33
N ILE A 336 -9.36 -4.64 17.57
CA ILE A 336 -9.12 -3.31 18.12
C ILE A 336 -10.47 -2.75 18.59
N THR A 337 -10.56 -2.43 19.87
CA THR A 337 -11.82 -1.98 20.51
C THR A 337 -11.84 -0.49 20.84
N ASP A 338 -10.68 0.15 20.91
CA ASP A 338 -10.54 1.58 21.20
C ASP A 338 -9.81 2.29 20.06
N TRP A 339 -10.54 3.16 19.39
CA TRP A 339 -10.07 4.03 18.31
C TRP A 339 -10.01 5.50 18.74
N SER A 340 -9.93 5.77 20.03
CA SER A 340 -9.87 7.13 20.55
C SER A 340 -8.64 7.87 20.03
N PRO A 341 -8.79 9.07 19.46
CA PRO A 341 -7.67 9.87 18.97
C PRO A 341 -6.66 10.18 20.08
N ASN A 342 -5.40 10.16 19.73
CA ASN A 342 -4.28 10.45 20.62
C ASN A 342 -3.13 11.17 19.88
N ALA A 343 -1.94 11.24 20.46
CA ALA A 343 -0.79 11.91 19.86
C ALA A 343 -0.36 11.25 18.52
N TYR A 344 -0.46 9.91 18.40
CA TYR A 344 -0.17 9.21 17.14
C TYR A 344 -1.19 9.55 16.05
N THR A 345 -2.47 9.70 16.41
CA THR A 345 -3.50 10.14 15.47
C THR A 345 -3.17 11.51 14.87
N GLU A 346 -2.73 12.46 15.71
CA GLU A 346 -2.32 13.78 15.24
C GLU A 346 -1.02 13.74 14.41
N PHE A 347 -0.07 12.88 14.77
CA PHE A 347 1.13 12.62 13.99
C PHE A 347 0.78 12.11 12.58
N TRP A 348 0.00 11.04 12.49
CA TRP A 348 -0.38 10.44 11.21
C TRP A 348 -1.21 11.39 10.34
N LYS A 349 -2.16 12.15 10.92
CA LYS A 349 -2.90 13.19 10.17
C LYS A 349 -1.95 14.19 9.51
N LYS A 350 -0.98 14.70 10.25
CA LYS A 350 -0.02 15.67 9.73
C LYS A 350 0.91 15.05 8.67
N LEU A 351 1.35 13.82 8.88
CA LEU A 351 2.19 13.10 7.94
C LEU A 351 1.45 12.81 6.64
N ILE A 352 0.19 12.36 6.71
CA ILE A 352 -0.68 12.12 5.55
C ILE A 352 -0.96 13.44 4.82
N GLN A 353 -1.29 14.50 5.54
CA GLN A 353 -1.48 15.83 4.94
C GLN A 353 -0.20 16.32 4.24
N LEU A 354 0.96 16.10 4.82
CA LEU A 354 2.25 16.40 4.21
C LEU A 354 2.45 15.59 2.91
N LYS A 355 2.12 14.29 2.92
CA LYS A 355 2.24 13.41 1.75
C LYS A 355 1.37 13.85 0.57
N HIS A 356 0.26 14.53 0.81
CA HIS A 356 -0.57 15.13 -0.24
C HIS A 356 0.09 16.34 -0.93
N SER A 357 1.24 16.82 -0.45
CA SER A 357 1.99 17.89 -1.15
C SER A 357 2.45 17.42 -2.52
N PRO A 358 2.27 18.22 -3.60
CA PRO A 358 2.81 17.90 -4.91
C PRO A 358 4.32 17.63 -4.94
N VAL A 359 5.08 18.20 -3.98
CA VAL A 359 6.52 17.96 -3.83
C VAL A 359 6.80 16.49 -3.49
N LEU A 360 5.87 15.82 -2.84
CA LEU A 360 6.01 14.43 -2.38
C LEU A 360 5.18 13.44 -3.21
N ALA A 361 4.71 13.86 -4.38
CA ALA A 361 4.01 12.95 -5.29
C ALA A 361 4.89 11.74 -5.62
N ALA A 362 4.26 10.59 -5.80
CA ALA A 362 4.93 9.36 -6.18
C ALA A 362 5.39 9.40 -7.65
N GLY A 363 6.24 8.47 -8.04
CA GLY A 363 6.79 8.38 -9.39
C GLY A 363 7.60 9.61 -9.80
N GLU A 364 7.51 9.99 -11.07
CA GLU A 364 8.27 11.10 -11.65
C GLU A 364 7.69 12.50 -11.35
N ARG A 365 6.50 12.59 -10.72
CA ARG A 365 5.83 13.87 -10.46
C ARG A 365 6.33 14.58 -9.22
N GLY A 366 6.96 13.86 -8.30
CA GLY A 366 7.53 14.44 -7.08
C GLY A 366 8.70 15.38 -7.35
N GLY A 367 9.06 16.18 -6.36
CA GLY A 367 10.21 17.07 -6.41
C GLY A 367 11.55 16.32 -6.43
N ASP A 368 12.59 16.97 -6.92
CA ASP A 368 13.95 16.47 -6.91
C ASP A 368 14.45 16.24 -5.47
N LEU A 369 15.24 15.21 -5.25
CA LEU A 369 15.91 14.96 -3.97
C LEU A 369 17.29 15.63 -3.95
N VAL A 370 17.55 16.42 -2.92
CA VAL A 370 18.84 17.06 -2.66
C VAL A 370 19.34 16.68 -1.27
N TRP A 371 20.39 15.86 -1.20
CA TRP A 371 21.03 15.51 0.07
C TRP A 371 21.85 16.70 0.60
N TRP A 372 21.76 16.92 1.90
CA TRP A 372 22.50 17.99 2.57
C TRP A 372 23.71 17.45 3.35
N GLU A 373 24.80 18.20 3.32
CA GLU A 373 25.99 17.91 4.13
C GLU A 373 25.72 18.25 5.59
N VAL A 374 26.03 17.32 6.48
CA VAL A 374 25.87 17.48 7.94
C VAL A 374 27.13 17.05 8.68
N PRO A 375 27.42 17.64 9.89
CA PRO A 375 28.57 17.25 10.68
C PRO A 375 28.64 15.80 11.12
N VAL A 376 27.50 15.10 11.21
CA VAL A 376 27.39 13.70 11.64
C VAL A 376 26.67 12.88 10.56
N PRO A 377 27.30 12.68 9.39
CA PRO A 377 26.65 12.15 8.20
C PRO A 377 26.29 10.66 8.29
N GLU A 378 26.81 9.94 9.29
CA GLU A 378 26.56 8.50 9.47
C GLU A 378 25.20 8.22 10.12
N THR A 379 24.70 9.15 10.94
CA THR A 379 23.51 8.94 11.77
C THR A 379 22.45 10.03 11.64
N VAL A 380 22.75 11.14 10.97
CA VAL A 380 21.78 12.22 10.74
C VAL A 380 21.38 12.24 9.26
N VAL A 381 20.12 11.96 9.02
CA VAL A 381 19.49 12.14 7.69
C VAL A 381 19.19 13.61 7.51
N ALA A 382 19.61 14.20 6.38
CA ALA A 382 19.23 15.55 6.00
C ALA A 382 19.11 15.68 4.49
N PHE A 383 17.95 16.09 4.01
CA PHE A 383 17.69 16.33 2.59
C PHE A 383 16.55 17.31 2.38
N SER A 384 16.43 17.82 1.15
CA SER A 384 15.22 18.49 0.68
C SER A 384 14.60 17.76 -0.51
N ARG A 385 13.30 17.91 -0.64
CA ARG A 385 12.54 17.64 -1.86
C ARG A 385 12.13 18.97 -2.45
N GLU A 386 12.33 19.17 -3.75
CA GLU A 386 12.22 20.49 -4.39
C GLU A 386 11.40 20.40 -5.68
N LEU A 387 10.30 21.17 -5.76
CA LEU A 387 9.45 21.26 -6.93
C LEU A 387 9.05 22.71 -7.18
N LYS A 388 9.67 23.35 -8.16
CA LYS A 388 9.49 24.79 -8.46
C LYS A 388 9.83 25.64 -7.21
N ASP A 389 8.86 26.40 -6.70
CA ASP A 389 9.03 27.23 -5.50
C ASP A 389 8.68 26.51 -4.20
N ASN A 390 8.19 25.27 -4.28
CA ASN A 390 7.85 24.47 -3.09
C ASN A 390 9.03 23.60 -2.66
N GLN A 391 9.22 23.50 -1.36
CA GLN A 391 10.30 22.72 -0.78
C GLN A 391 9.83 22.03 0.50
N VAL A 392 10.28 20.80 0.70
CA VAL A 392 10.15 20.04 1.95
C VAL A 392 11.56 19.69 2.40
N ILE A 393 11.98 20.15 3.59
CA ILE A 393 13.25 19.80 4.20
C ILE A 393 13.00 18.79 5.30
N VAL A 394 13.76 17.71 5.32
CA VAL A 394 13.68 16.66 6.34
C VAL A 394 15.05 16.53 7.02
N ILE A 395 15.06 16.59 8.35
CA ILE A 395 16.24 16.32 9.16
C ILE A 395 15.81 15.37 10.27
N ALA A 396 16.50 14.22 10.44
CA ALA A 396 16.18 13.21 11.44
C ALA A 396 17.45 12.66 12.09
N ASN A 397 17.41 12.50 13.41
CA ASN A 397 18.55 12.01 14.20
C ASN A 397 18.36 10.52 14.53
N PHE A 398 19.07 9.65 13.80
CA PHE A 398 19.18 8.21 14.08
C PHE A 398 20.38 7.87 14.99
N GLY A 399 21.08 8.91 15.50
CA GLY A 399 22.18 8.75 16.44
C GLY A 399 21.70 8.47 17.87
N LYS A 400 22.67 8.13 18.72
CA LYS A 400 22.44 7.91 20.17
C LYS A 400 22.65 9.16 21.00
N GLU A 401 23.19 10.21 20.40
CA GLU A 401 23.50 11.50 21.05
C GLU A 401 22.61 12.61 20.47
N PRO A 402 22.28 13.65 21.23
CA PRO A 402 21.57 14.80 20.71
C PRO A 402 22.33 15.49 19.57
N TYR A 403 21.59 15.96 18.57
CA TYR A 403 22.11 16.68 17.42
C TYR A 403 21.60 18.14 17.43
N ALA A 404 22.44 19.05 17.80
CA ALA A 404 22.08 20.45 18.05
C ALA A 404 22.98 21.47 17.32
N PRO A 405 23.15 21.41 16.01
CA PRO A 405 23.90 22.39 15.24
C PRO A 405 23.04 23.62 14.93
N LEU A 406 23.74 24.72 14.64
CA LEU A 406 23.15 25.84 13.91
C LEU A 406 23.03 25.45 12.44
N PHE A 407 21.82 25.31 11.95
CA PHE A 407 21.53 24.81 10.60
C PHE A 407 21.29 25.99 9.65
N ASN A 408 22.02 26.00 8.55
CA ASN A 408 21.95 27.11 7.60
C ASN A 408 20.94 26.72 6.48
N ILE A 409 19.65 26.93 6.74
CA ILE A 409 18.60 26.79 5.73
C ILE A 409 18.59 28.01 4.79
N PRO A 410 18.01 27.93 3.59
CA PRO A 410 17.83 29.08 2.72
C PRO A 410 17.14 30.26 3.42
N ASP A 411 17.48 31.48 3.04
CA ASP A 411 16.98 32.73 3.67
C ASP A 411 15.53 33.04 3.24
N VAL A 412 14.64 32.17 3.68
CA VAL A 412 13.18 32.29 3.50
C VAL A 412 12.50 31.71 4.75
N THR A 413 11.26 32.11 4.97
CA THR A 413 10.46 31.57 6.09
C THR A 413 9.89 30.20 5.76
N TYR A 414 10.17 29.21 6.59
CA TYR A 414 9.57 27.88 6.56
C TYR A 414 8.51 27.73 7.64
N THR A 415 7.70 26.68 7.50
CA THR A 415 6.78 26.24 8.57
C THR A 415 7.17 24.82 8.99
N ASN A 416 7.38 24.60 10.28
CA ASN A 416 7.52 23.25 10.80
C ASN A 416 6.17 22.53 10.66
N CYS A 417 6.12 21.44 9.89
CA CYS A 417 4.91 20.71 9.55
C CYS A 417 4.18 20.18 10.79
N PHE A 418 4.92 19.75 11.81
CA PHE A 418 4.35 19.13 13.00
C PHE A 418 3.98 20.11 14.12
N THR A 419 4.72 21.21 14.27
CA THR A 419 4.44 22.20 15.34
C THR A 419 3.67 23.42 14.84
N GLY A 420 3.74 23.74 13.54
CA GLY A 420 3.18 24.94 12.95
C GLY A 420 4.04 26.20 13.16
N GLU A 421 5.18 26.08 13.82
CA GLU A 421 6.08 27.20 14.07
C GLU A 421 6.73 27.70 12.78
N LYS A 422 6.92 29.04 12.73
CA LYS A 422 7.69 29.67 11.66
C LYS A 422 9.17 29.60 11.97
N VAL A 423 9.96 29.22 10.98
CA VAL A 423 11.40 29.00 11.08
C VAL A 423 12.11 29.85 10.02
N GLU A 424 13.14 30.56 10.42
CA GLU A 424 13.98 31.41 9.57
C GLU A 424 15.47 31.06 9.77
N ALA A 425 16.30 31.39 8.78
CA ALA A 425 17.75 31.21 8.88
C ALA A 425 18.39 32.27 9.78
N PRO A 426 19.45 31.93 10.56
CA PRO A 426 19.92 30.58 10.83
C PRO A 426 19.00 29.85 11.82
N TYR A 427 18.76 28.54 11.61
CA TYR A 427 17.88 27.73 12.43
C TYR A 427 18.69 26.92 13.46
N GLN A 428 18.43 27.14 14.74
CA GLN A 428 18.97 26.31 15.81
C GLN A 428 18.17 25.01 15.93
N LEU A 429 18.77 23.90 15.52
CA LEU A 429 18.24 22.58 15.78
C LEU A 429 18.54 22.12 17.20
N ASP A 430 17.65 21.32 17.76
CA ASP A 430 17.86 20.53 18.98
C ASP A 430 17.04 19.25 18.84
N LEU A 431 17.69 18.18 18.36
CA LEU A 431 17.06 16.90 18.11
C LEU A 431 17.66 15.83 19.02
N ALA A 432 16.90 15.34 19.96
CA ALA A 432 17.23 14.13 20.71
C ALA A 432 17.30 12.90 19.77
N PRO A 433 17.87 11.78 20.21
CA PRO A 433 17.79 10.51 19.48
C PRO A 433 16.34 10.15 19.10
N GLY A 434 16.09 9.83 17.83
CA GLY A 434 14.77 9.52 17.28
C GLY A 434 13.94 10.74 16.88
N GLU A 435 14.34 11.95 17.26
CA GLU A 435 13.61 13.15 16.86
C GLU A 435 13.94 13.59 15.43
N TYR A 436 12.99 14.32 14.86
CA TYR A 436 13.06 14.82 13.49
C TYR A 436 12.41 16.21 13.38
N VAL A 437 12.73 16.91 12.30
CA VAL A 437 12.02 18.13 11.89
C VAL A 437 11.69 18.05 10.41
N VAL A 438 10.49 18.49 10.05
CA VAL A 438 10.07 18.63 8.65
C VAL A 438 9.62 20.07 8.43
N LEU A 439 10.32 20.75 7.55
CA LEU A 439 10.05 22.16 7.21
C LEU A 439 9.46 22.25 5.81
N THR A 440 8.41 23.04 5.65
CA THR A 440 7.70 23.22 4.38
C THR A 440 7.62 24.69 4.00
N ARG A 441 7.67 24.95 2.69
CA ARG A 441 7.36 26.24 2.09
C ARG A 441 6.69 26.09 0.73
#